data_bc8f8bcf7ad16f15dd3b683473563034
#
_entry.id   bc8f8bcf7ad16f15dd3b683473563034
#
_cell.length_a   1.000
_cell.length_b   1.000
_cell.length_c   1.000
_cell.angle_alpha   90.00
_cell.angle_beta   90.00
_cell.angle_gamma   90.00
#
_symmetry.space_group_name_H-M   'P 1'
#
loop_
_entity.id
_entity.type
_entity.pdbx_description
1 polymer ?
#
loop_
_entity_poly.entity_id
_entity_poly.type
_entity_poly.pdbx_seq_one_letter_code
_entity_poly.pdbx_strand_id
1 'polypeptide(L)'
;YDRRRQRQMCIRDSYKTDAKVKELIPDDKHLHKWLDMARERIKFQGLPARICWVGLGQRDKLGLAFNEMVAKGELSAPIVIGRDHLDSGSVASPNRETEAMKDGSDAVSDWPLLNALLNTASGATWVSLHHGGGVGMGYSQHSGMVICCDGTKKASERIKRVLWNDPATGVMRHADAGYDIAIESAKY
;
A
#
# COMPACT_ATOMS: atom_id res chain seq x y z
N TYR A 1 -28.80 -5.91 11.98
CA TYR A 1 -27.41 -5.43 12.06
C TYR A 1 -27.35 -3.92 11.92
N ASP A 2 -26.92 -3.20 12.97
CA ASP A 2 -26.98 -1.72 13.01
C ASP A 2 -25.76 -1.12 12.26
N ARG A 3 -26.00 -0.70 11.01
CA ARG A 3 -24.99 -0.06 10.14
C ARG A 3 -24.40 1.23 10.75
N ARG A 4 -25.17 1.96 11.57
CA ARG A 4 -24.67 3.18 12.24
C ARG A 4 -23.63 2.82 13.29
N ARG A 5 -23.88 1.79 14.08
CA ARG A 5 -22.98 1.32 15.13
C ARG A 5 -21.67 0.78 14.54
N GLN A 6 -21.77 -0.01 13.48
CA GLN A 6 -20.60 -0.49 12.72
C GLN A 6 -19.75 0.68 12.20
N ARG A 7 -20.39 1.66 11.56
CA ARG A 7 -19.66 2.81 11.01
C ARG A 7 -18.93 3.61 12.10
N GLN A 8 -19.55 3.81 13.27
CA GLN A 8 -18.90 4.48 14.39
C GLN A 8 -17.70 3.69 14.95
N MET A 9 -17.80 2.37 15.03
CA MET A 9 -16.68 1.52 15.44
C MET A 9 -15.51 1.64 14.45
N CYS A 10 -15.76 1.52 13.16
CA CYS A 10 -14.72 1.67 12.14
C CYS A 10 -14.07 3.06 12.15
N ILE A 11 -14.82 4.13 12.41
CA ILE A 11 -14.26 5.49 12.53
C ILE A 11 -13.32 5.58 13.74
N ARG A 12 -13.70 5.02 14.89
CA ARG A 12 -12.83 4.96 16.07
C ARG A 12 -11.55 4.18 15.81
N ASP A 13 -11.66 3.06 15.13
CA ASP A 13 -10.52 2.22 14.77
C ASP A 13 -9.57 2.95 13.82
N SER A 14 -10.09 3.72 12.85
CA SER A 14 -9.26 4.52 11.97
C SER A 14 -8.45 5.59 12.73
N TYR A 15 -9.01 6.16 13.81
CA TYR A 15 -8.27 7.10 14.65
C TYR A 15 -7.17 6.43 15.48
N LYS A 16 -7.38 5.19 15.89
CA LYS A 16 -6.33 4.40 16.57
C LYS A 16 -5.20 4.04 15.61
N THR A 17 -5.53 3.70 14.38
CA THR A 17 -4.50 3.44 13.36
C THR A 17 -3.75 4.70 12.97
N ASP A 18 -4.42 5.86 12.84
CA ASP A 18 -3.75 7.15 12.62
C ASP A 18 -2.74 7.46 13.74
N ALA A 19 -3.10 7.21 15.01
CA ALA A 19 -2.21 7.38 16.14
C ALA A 19 -1.00 6.41 16.08
N LYS A 20 -1.22 5.15 15.71
CA LYS A 20 -0.15 4.16 15.54
C LYS A 20 0.81 4.52 14.42
N VAL A 21 0.31 5.06 13.30
CA VAL A 21 1.17 5.58 12.21
C VAL A 21 2.10 6.68 12.73
N LYS A 22 1.56 7.65 13.49
CA LYS A 22 2.37 8.73 14.06
C LYS A 22 3.41 8.25 15.06
N GLU A 23 3.08 7.22 15.85
CA GLU A 23 4.03 6.59 16.78
C GLU A 23 5.21 5.93 16.07
N LEU A 24 4.93 5.19 14.99
CA LEU A 24 5.94 4.42 14.26
C LEU A 24 6.76 5.26 13.27
N ILE A 25 6.23 6.40 12.83
CA ILE A 25 6.88 7.32 11.89
C ILE A 25 6.87 8.73 12.51
N PRO A 26 7.64 8.96 13.59
CA PRO A 26 7.56 10.21 14.37
C PRO A 26 8.11 11.43 13.63
N ASP A 27 9.02 11.24 12.69
CA ASP A 27 9.75 12.33 12.05
C ASP A 27 9.05 12.92 10.84
N ASP A 28 8.03 12.25 10.29
CA ASP A 28 7.29 12.72 9.12
C ASP A 28 6.17 13.69 9.52
N LYS A 29 6.55 14.95 9.71
CA LYS A 29 5.61 16.04 10.07
C LYS A 29 4.56 16.28 8.98
N HIS A 30 4.87 15.98 7.72
CA HIS A 30 3.92 16.16 6.62
C HIS A 30 2.83 15.10 6.69
N LEU A 31 3.19 13.84 6.90
CA LEU A 31 2.25 12.74 7.10
C LEU A 31 1.37 12.99 8.34
N HIS A 32 1.95 13.46 9.45
CA HIS A 32 1.18 13.80 10.66
C HIS A 32 0.14 14.88 10.39
N LYS A 33 0.54 15.97 9.74
CA LYS A 33 -0.37 17.05 9.35
C LYS A 33 -1.50 16.55 8.44
N TRP A 34 -1.18 15.69 7.49
CA TRP A 34 -2.16 15.08 6.61
C TRP A 34 -3.20 14.26 7.39
N LEU A 35 -2.76 13.40 8.30
CA LEU A 35 -3.66 12.57 9.11
C LEU A 35 -4.59 13.43 9.99
N ASP A 36 -4.07 14.50 10.59
CA ASP A 36 -4.88 15.43 11.39
C ASP A 36 -5.93 16.16 10.53
N MET A 37 -5.53 16.69 9.39
CA MET A 37 -6.44 17.34 8.46
C MET A 37 -7.47 16.37 7.88
N ALA A 38 -7.08 15.13 7.60
CA ALA A 38 -7.99 14.10 7.11
C ALA A 38 -9.08 13.79 8.15
N ARG A 39 -8.72 13.72 9.43
CA ARG A 39 -9.66 13.51 10.52
C ARG A 39 -10.73 14.61 10.60
N GLU A 40 -10.35 15.85 10.37
CA GLU A 40 -11.24 17.01 10.52
C GLU A 40 -12.06 17.27 9.26
N ARG A 41 -11.49 17.07 8.07
CA ARG A 41 -12.01 17.57 6.81
C ARG A 41 -12.56 16.50 5.89
N ILE A 42 -12.14 15.24 6.03
CA ILE A 42 -12.58 14.18 5.12
C ILE A 42 -13.77 13.44 5.71
N LYS A 43 -14.89 13.46 5.00
CA LYS A 43 -16.09 12.68 5.32
C LYS A 43 -16.01 11.33 4.60
N PHE A 44 -16.17 10.24 5.34
CA PHE A 44 -16.23 8.92 4.75
C PHE A 44 -17.58 8.66 4.09
N GLN A 45 -17.56 8.21 2.85
CA GLN A 45 -18.78 7.82 2.10
C GLN A 45 -19.14 6.34 2.32
N GLY A 46 -18.19 5.51 2.70
CA GLY A 46 -18.39 4.09 3.00
C GLY A 46 -17.71 3.70 4.30
N LEU A 47 -16.89 2.67 4.26
CA LEU A 47 -15.98 2.35 5.35
C LEU A 47 -14.86 3.39 5.42
N PRO A 48 -14.41 3.75 6.63
CA PRO A 48 -13.31 4.69 6.79
C PRO A 48 -12.05 4.16 6.12
N ALA A 49 -11.37 5.03 5.38
CA ALA A 49 -10.10 4.74 4.77
C ALA A 49 -9.11 5.87 5.01
N ARG A 50 -7.83 5.56 4.98
CA ARG A 50 -6.72 6.50 5.05
C ARG A 50 -5.70 6.16 3.98
N ILE A 51 -5.07 7.18 3.44
CA ILE A 51 -3.91 7.06 2.59
C ILE A 51 -2.70 7.54 3.38
N CYS A 52 -1.63 6.75 3.38
CA CYS A 52 -0.37 7.10 4.01
C CYS A 52 0.76 6.86 3.01
N TRP A 53 1.55 7.89 2.73
CA TRP A 53 2.78 7.74 1.98
C TRP A 53 3.90 7.45 2.96
N VAL A 54 4.54 6.31 2.78
CA VAL A 54 5.59 5.83 3.68
C VAL A 54 6.75 5.26 2.88
N GLY A 55 7.95 5.35 3.41
CA GLY A 55 9.17 4.88 2.77
C GLY A 55 9.27 3.36 2.68
N LEU A 56 10.26 2.89 1.93
CA LEU A 56 10.63 1.48 1.89
C LEU A 56 11.02 1.00 3.31
N GLY A 57 10.56 -0.19 3.70
CA GLY A 57 10.78 -0.74 5.04
C GLY A 57 9.90 -0.16 6.15
N GLN A 58 8.91 0.66 5.81
CA GLN A 58 7.93 1.18 6.77
C GLN A 58 6.56 0.49 6.62
N ARG A 59 6.17 0.06 5.43
CA ARG A 59 4.85 -0.58 5.18
C ARG A 59 4.69 -1.89 5.94
N ASP A 60 5.68 -2.74 5.94
CA ASP A 60 5.67 -4.01 6.66
C ASP A 60 5.57 -3.81 8.17
N LYS A 61 6.29 -2.84 8.72
CA LYS A 61 6.22 -2.48 10.15
C LYS A 61 4.83 -1.99 10.54
N LEU A 62 4.22 -1.11 9.72
CA LEU A 62 2.85 -0.64 9.93
C LEU A 62 1.85 -1.79 9.83
N GLY A 63 1.95 -2.63 8.81
CA GLY A 63 1.07 -3.78 8.64
C GLY A 63 1.15 -4.77 9.80
N LEU A 64 2.35 -5.07 10.29
CA LEU A 64 2.55 -5.92 11.46
C LEU A 64 1.95 -5.31 12.72
N ALA A 65 2.14 -4.00 12.94
CA ALA A 65 1.55 -3.30 14.07
C ALA A 65 0.02 -3.32 14.03
N PHE A 66 -0.59 -3.11 12.86
CA PHE A 66 -2.04 -3.20 12.71
C PHE A 66 -2.55 -4.62 12.95
N ASN A 67 -1.84 -5.63 12.46
CA ASN A 67 -2.19 -7.02 12.73
C ASN A 67 -2.12 -7.36 14.23
N GLU A 68 -1.13 -6.82 14.93
CA GLU A 68 -1.01 -6.97 16.39
C GLU A 68 -2.14 -6.26 17.14
N MET A 69 -2.54 -5.05 16.71
CA MET A 69 -3.68 -4.33 17.29
C MET A 69 -4.99 -5.11 17.12
N VAL A 70 -5.20 -5.79 15.99
CA VAL A 70 -6.34 -6.69 15.78
C VAL A 70 -6.24 -7.89 16.71
N ALA A 71 -5.08 -8.54 16.81
CA ALA A 71 -4.86 -9.68 17.70
C ALA A 71 -5.12 -9.36 19.17
N LYS A 72 -4.78 -8.17 19.61
CA LYS A 72 -5.01 -7.68 20.99
C LYS A 72 -6.45 -7.20 21.25
N GLY A 73 -7.28 -7.14 20.23
CA GLY A 73 -8.65 -6.59 20.34
C GLY A 73 -8.70 -5.07 20.51
N GLU A 74 -7.60 -4.37 20.25
CA GLU A 74 -7.56 -2.90 20.25
C GLU A 74 -8.39 -2.35 19.08
N LEU A 75 -8.43 -3.07 17.99
CA LEU A 75 -9.30 -2.81 16.84
C LEU A 75 -10.46 -3.81 16.84
N SER A 76 -11.64 -3.32 16.47
CA SER A 76 -12.89 -4.09 16.55
C SER A 76 -13.10 -5.05 15.36
N ALA A 77 -12.29 -4.95 14.32
CA ALA A 77 -12.39 -5.75 13.10
C ALA A 77 -11.03 -5.84 12.38
N PRO A 78 -10.86 -6.81 11.47
CA PRO A 78 -9.71 -6.86 10.58
C PRO A 78 -9.55 -5.59 9.76
N ILE A 79 -8.30 -5.24 9.44
CA ILE A 79 -7.95 -4.13 8.56
C ILE A 79 -7.49 -4.66 7.22
N VAL A 80 -7.93 -4.02 6.17
CA VAL A 80 -7.46 -4.26 4.81
C VAL A 80 -6.47 -3.18 4.42
N ILE A 81 -5.26 -3.57 4.06
CA ILE A 81 -4.22 -2.71 3.51
C ILE A 81 -4.12 -3.00 2.01
N GLY A 82 -4.25 -1.96 1.23
CA GLY A 82 -4.00 -1.99 -0.20
C GLY A 82 -3.16 -0.79 -0.60
N ARG A 83 -2.79 -0.73 -1.85
CA ARG A 83 -2.16 0.44 -2.44
C ARG A 83 -2.85 0.83 -3.73
N ASP A 84 -2.71 2.08 -4.12
CA ASP A 84 -3.19 2.58 -5.39
C ASP A 84 -2.38 1.98 -6.55
N HIS A 85 -3.01 1.80 -7.70
CA HIS A 85 -2.34 1.33 -8.92
C HIS A 85 -1.33 2.34 -9.50
N LEU A 86 -1.33 3.57 -9.00
CA LEU A 86 -0.31 4.59 -9.28
C LEU A 86 0.90 4.50 -8.34
N ASP A 87 0.87 3.64 -7.33
CA ASP A 87 2.00 3.40 -6.44
C ASP A 87 3.20 2.84 -7.21
N SER A 88 4.41 3.21 -6.81
CA SER A 88 5.64 2.71 -7.43
C SER A 88 5.73 1.18 -7.46
N GLY A 89 5.14 0.51 -6.47
CA GLY A 89 5.04 -0.95 -6.43
C GLY A 89 4.16 -1.55 -7.55
N SER A 90 3.26 -0.78 -8.17
CA SER A 90 2.44 -1.27 -9.27
C SER A 90 3.23 -1.49 -10.56
N VAL A 91 4.39 -0.82 -10.68
CA VAL A 91 5.31 -0.88 -11.82
C VAL A 91 4.58 -0.75 -13.17
N ALA A 92 3.69 0.25 -13.26
CA ALA A 92 2.86 0.49 -14.43
C ALA A 92 3.67 0.58 -15.73
N SER A 93 3.14 0.06 -16.80
CA SER A 93 3.77 0.05 -18.12
C SER A 93 2.74 0.47 -19.20
N PRO A 94 2.92 1.59 -19.90
CA PRO A 94 3.90 2.64 -19.59
C PRO A 94 3.64 3.31 -18.23
N ASN A 95 4.62 3.99 -17.68
CA ASN A 95 4.47 4.73 -16.44
C ASN A 95 3.47 5.87 -16.62
N ARG A 96 2.35 5.82 -15.89
CA ARG A 96 1.20 6.71 -16.09
C ARG A 96 1.45 8.15 -15.66
N GLU A 97 2.34 8.38 -14.70
CA GLU A 97 2.63 9.71 -14.18
C GLU A 97 3.59 10.48 -15.08
N THR A 98 4.58 9.81 -15.59
CA THR A 98 5.65 10.45 -16.36
C THR A 98 5.63 10.08 -17.84
N GLU A 99 5.12 8.91 -18.17
CA GLU A 99 5.14 8.33 -19.54
C GLU A 99 6.53 8.43 -20.21
N ALA A 100 7.57 8.59 -19.39
CA ALA A 100 8.93 8.81 -19.82
C ALA A 100 9.92 8.27 -18.80
N MET A 101 10.12 6.94 -18.81
CA MET A 101 11.16 6.34 -17.99
C MET A 101 12.54 6.76 -18.48
N LYS A 102 13.48 6.95 -17.56
CA LYS A 102 14.85 7.40 -17.84
C LYS A 102 15.58 6.52 -18.88
N ASP A 103 15.28 5.22 -18.89
CA ASP A 103 15.86 4.24 -19.80
C ASP A 103 15.06 4.01 -21.09
N GLY A 104 13.94 4.71 -21.27
CA GLY A 104 13.04 4.57 -22.42
C GLY A 104 12.21 3.28 -22.45
N SER A 105 12.17 2.51 -21.36
CA SER A 105 11.46 1.22 -21.28
C SER A 105 9.98 1.36 -20.88
N ASP A 106 9.30 2.38 -21.37
CA ASP A 106 7.92 2.71 -20.99
C ASP A 106 6.88 1.64 -21.36
N ALA A 107 7.13 0.87 -22.40
CA ALA A 107 6.18 -0.13 -22.88
C ALA A 107 6.54 -1.57 -22.50
N VAL A 108 7.43 -1.76 -21.53
CA VAL A 108 7.83 -3.10 -21.07
C VAL A 108 6.76 -3.68 -20.16
N SER A 109 6.08 -4.72 -20.60
CA SER A 109 4.97 -5.37 -19.88
C SER A 109 5.42 -6.29 -18.75
N ASP A 110 6.68 -6.70 -18.71
CA ASP A 110 7.19 -7.68 -17.74
C ASP A 110 7.06 -7.22 -16.30
N TRP A 111 7.31 -5.95 -16.01
CA TRP A 111 7.32 -5.42 -14.67
C TRP A 111 5.98 -5.53 -13.92
N PRO A 112 4.83 -5.12 -14.46
CA PRO A 112 3.55 -5.31 -13.79
C PRO A 112 3.16 -6.79 -13.67
N LEU A 113 3.54 -7.64 -14.61
CA LEU A 113 3.32 -9.08 -14.53
C LEU A 113 4.15 -9.70 -13.41
N LEU A 114 5.44 -9.38 -13.34
CA LEU A 114 6.34 -9.85 -12.29
C LEU A 114 5.88 -9.38 -10.90
N ASN A 115 5.41 -8.14 -10.78
CA ASN A 115 4.86 -7.64 -9.51
C ASN A 115 3.61 -8.42 -9.10
N ALA A 116 2.68 -8.69 -10.00
CA ALA A 116 1.48 -9.47 -9.69
C ALA A 116 1.83 -10.90 -9.25
N LEU A 117 2.76 -11.56 -9.95
CA LEU A 117 3.24 -12.90 -9.59
C LEU A 117 3.96 -12.91 -8.25
N LEU A 118 4.81 -11.93 -7.99
CA LEU A 118 5.53 -11.76 -6.74
C LEU A 118 4.58 -11.59 -5.56
N ASN A 119 3.56 -10.72 -5.69
CA ASN A 119 2.55 -10.50 -4.66
C ASN A 119 1.74 -11.77 -4.39
N THR A 120 1.40 -12.52 -5.43
CA THR A 120 0.70 -13.81 -5.30
C THR A 120 1.57 -14.82 -4.54
N ALA A 121 2.82 -14.98 -4.93
CA ALA A 121 3.78 -15.90 -4.27
C ALA A 121 4.05 -15.48 -2.82
N SER A 122 4.07 -14.18 -2.53
CA SER A 122 4.25 -13.64 -1.17
C SER A 122 3.05 -13.89 -0.26
N GLY A 123 1.89 -14.20 -0.81
CA GLY A 123 0.67 -14.54 -0.07
C GLY A 123 -0.26 -13.35 0.16
N ALA A 124 -0.32 -12.39 -0.76
CA ALA A 124 -1.33 -11.36 -0.75
C ALA A 124 -2.74 -11.94 -0.71
N THR A 125 -3.66 -11.25 -0.05
CA THR A 125 -5.04 -11.71 0.07
C THR A 125 -5.77 -11.59 -1.25
N TRP A 126 -5.46 -10.56 -2.01
CA TRP A 126 -6.01 -10.32 -3.33
C TRP A 126 -4.97 -9.60 -4.21
N VAL A 127 -4.86 -10.03 -5.46
CA VAL A 127 -3.99 -9.44 -6.46
C VAL A 127 -4.80 -9.15 -7.71
N SER A 128 -4.56 -8.03 -8.35
CA SER A 128 -5.18 -7.68 -9.60
C SER A 128 -4.14 -7.25 -10.63
N LEU A 129 -4.48 -7.49 -11.88
CA LEU A 129 -3.76 -6.98 -13.04
C LEU A 129 -4.77 -6.26 -13.93
N HIS A 130 -4.50 -4.99 -14.19
CA HIS A 130 -5.37 -4.15 -15.00
C HIS A 130 -4.65 -3.67 -16.26
N HIS A 131 -5.44 -3.41 -17.29
CA HIS A 131 -5.00 -2.80 -18.53
C HIS A 131 -5.86 -1.58 -18.82
N GLY A 132 -5.24 -0.42 -18.97
CA GLY A 132 -5.92 0.86 -19.19
C GLY A 132 -5.91 1.81 -18.00
N GLY A 133 -6.51 2.98 -18.17
CA GLY A 133 -6.46 4.10 -17.23
C GLY A 133 -7.44 4.02 -16.04
N GLY A 134 -7.54 2.90 -15.36
CA GLY A 134 -8.39 2.72 -14.17
C GLY A 134 -9.76 2.12 -14.45
N VAL A 135 -10.35 2.34 -15.61
CA VAL A 135 -11.64 1.77 -16.02
C VAL A 135 -11.53 0.81 -17.22
N GLY A 136 -10.33 0.29 -17.47
CA GLY A 136 -10.06 -0.62 -18.58
C GLY A 136 -9.86 0.05 -19.93
N MET A 137 -9.74 1.36 -19.97
CA MET A 137 -9.47 2.13 -21.18
C MET A 137 -8.01 2.57 -21.24
N GLY A 138 -7.40 2.49 -22.43
CA GLY A 138 -6.00 2.88 -22.67
C GLY A 138 -5.04 1.70 -22.64
N TYR A 139 -3.74 2.00 -22.68
CA TYR A 139 -2.68 1.01 -22.88
C TYR A 139 -1.83 0.74 -21.63
N SER A 140 -2.08 1.46 -20.53
CA SER A 140 -1.31 1.27 -19.30
C SER A 140 -1.66 -0.05 -18.62
N GLN A 141 -0.70 -0.93 -18.45
CA GLN A 141 -0.81 -2.16 -17.67
C GLN A 141 -0.24 -1.91 -16.27
N HIS A 142 -0.97 -2.30 -15.24
CA HIS A 142 -0.58 -2.10 -13.86
C HIS A 142 -1.19 -3.15 -12.93
N SER A 143 -0.53 -3.40 -11.81
CA SER A 143 -0.97 -4.38 -10.81
C SER A 143 -1.48 -3.72 -9.54
N GLY A 144 -2.34 -4.43 -8.82
CA GLY A 144 -2.85 -4.05 -7.51
C GLY A 144 -2.65 -5.17 -6.49
N MET A 145 -2.52 -4.81 -5.23
CA MET A 145 -2.32 -5.73 -4.13
C MET A 145 -3.13 -5.30 -2.92
N VAL A 146 -3.70 -6.29 -2.24
CA VAL A 146 -4.41 -6.13 -0.98
C VAL A 146 -3.98 -7.23 -0.01
N ILE A 147 -3.75 -6.89 1.25
CA ILE A 147 -3.46 -7.81 2.34
C ILE A 147 -4.37 -7.54 3.54
N CYS A 148 -4.88 -8.59 4.17
CA CYS A 148 -5.74 -8.49 5.34
C CYS A 148 -4.94 -8.71 6.63
N CYS A 149 -5.07 -7.79 7.57
CA CYS A 149 -4.59 -7.89 8.94
C CYS A 149 -5.74 -8.45 9.79
N ASP A 150 -5.79 -9.76 9.99
CA ASP A 150 -6.84 -10.48 10.72
C ASP A 150 -6.46 -10.87 12.15
N GLY A 151 -5.27 -10.47 12.61
CA GLY A 151 -4.74 -10.76 13.93
C GLY A 151 -4.05 -12.11 14.07
N THR A 152 -4.01 -12.94 13.02
CA THR A 152 -3.38 -14.26 13.09
C THR A 152 -1.86 -14.19 12.85
N LYS A 153 -1.13 -15.19 13.40
CA LYS A 153 0.30 -15.39 13.11
C LYS A 153 0.55 -15.58 11.62
N LYS A 154 -0.31 -16.32 10.95
CA LYS A 154 -0.24 -16.58 9.51
C LYS A 154 -0.38 -15.28 8.69
N ALA A 155 -1.25 -14.36 9.13
CA ALA A 155 -1.35 -13.04 8.52
C ALA A 155 -0.06 -12.24 8.72
N SER A 156 0.55 -12.25 9.92
CA SER A 156 1.83 -11.57 10.16
C SER A 156 2.94 -12.03 9.20
N GLU A 157 3.05 -13.33 8.97
CA GLU A 157 4.06 -13.89 8.05
C GLU A 157 3.85 -13.42 6.60
N ARG A 158 2.60 -13.33 6.16
CA ARG A 158 2.24 -12.84 4.82
C ARG A 158 2.44 -11.33 4.71
N ILE A 159 1.98 -10.58 5.70
CA ILE A 159 2.11 -9.12 5.76
C ILE A 159 3.57 -8.71 5.61
N LYS A 160 4.46 -9.35 6.39
CA LYS A 160 5.90 -9.09 6.32
C LYS A 160 6.45 -9.28 4.91
N ARG A 161 6.09 -10.37 4.22
CA ARG A 161 6.56 -10.63 2.86
C ARG A 161 5.96 -9.68 1.83
N VAL A 162 4.63 -9.55 1.83
CA VAL A 162 3.91 -8.77 0.81
C VAL A 162 4.26 -7.29 0.89
N LEU A 163 4.21 -6.70 2.10
CA LEU A 163 4.45 -5.27 2.27
C LEU A 163 5.93 -4.87 2.18
N TRP A 164 6.84 -5.83 2.18
CA TRP A 164 8.23 -5.62 1.81
C TRP A 164 8.45 -5.79 0.30
N ASN A 165 8.02 -6.92 -0.25
CA ASN A 165 8.30 -7.29 -1.64
C ASN A 165 7.63 -6.38 -2.65
N ASP A 166 6.39 -5.94 -2.38
CA ASP A 166 5.63 -5.09 -3.29
C ASP A 166 6.32 -3.74 -3.55
N PRO A 167 6.65 -2.92 -2.54
CA PRO A 167 7.38 -1.69 -2.78
C PRO A 167 8.82 -1.93 -3.28
N ALA A 168 9.47 -3.03 -2.88
CA ALA A 168 10.79 -3.38 -3.37
C ALA A 168 10.81 -3.60 -4.89
N THR A 169 9.75 -4.16 -5.47
CA THR A 169 9.63 -4.30 -6.94
C THR A 169 9.68 -2.93 -7.62
N GLY A 170 9.01 -1.92 -7.05
CA GLY A 170 9.06 -0.55 -7.55
C GLY A 170 10.46 0.06 -7.47
N VAL A 171 11.16 -0.17 -6.37
CA VAL A 171 12.55 0.26 -6.21
C VAL A 171 13.45 -0.42 -7.26
N MET A 172 13.30 -1.73 -7.45
CA MET A 172 14.08 -2.48 -8.44
C MET A 172 13.82 -1.96 -9.86
N ARG A 173 12.56 -1.73 -10.21
CA ARG A 173 12.17 -1.20 -11.52
C ARG A 173 12.84 0.15 -11.80
N HIS A 174 12.82 1.06 -10.82
CA HIS A 174 13.42 2.38 -10.96
C HIS A 174 14.95 2.34 -10.90
N ALA A 175 15.53 1.43 -10.12
CA ALA A 175 16.97 1.22 -10.10
C ALA A 175 17.49 0.69 -11.45
N ASP A 176 16.78 -0.27 -12.04
CA ASP A 176 17.07 -0.81 -13.37
C ASP A 176 17.02 0.28 -14.45
N ALA A 177 16.05 1.19 -14.33
CA ALA A 177 15.94 2.36 -15.21
C ALA A 177 17.01 3.45 -14.97
N GLY A 178 17.87 3.31 -13.95
CA GLY A 178 18.98 4.20 -13.67
C GLY A 178 18.66 5.44 -12.84
N TYR A 179 17.60 5.41 -12.02
CA TYR A 179 17.31 6.49 -11.07
C TYR A 179 18.20 6.36 -9.82
N ASP A 180 19.01 7.38 -9.55
CA ASP A 180 20.04 7.36 -8.50
C ASP A 180 19.46 7.05 -7.10
N ILE A 181 18.34 7.69 -6.75
CA ILE A 181 17.68 7.46 -5.46
C ILE A 181 17.21 6.00 -5.30
N ALA A 182 16.78 5.36 -6.39
CA ALA A 182 16.36 3.97 -6.37
C ALA A 182 17.56 3.02 -6.28
N ILE A 183 18.65 3.32 -7.02
CA ILE A 183 19.91 2.59 -6.94
C ILE A 183 20.48 2.62 -5.52
N GLU A 184 20.41 3.78 -4.86
CA GLU A 184 20.85 3.92 -3.48
C GLU A 184 19.95 3.12 -2.53
N SER A 185 18.64 3.21 -2.70
CA SER A 185 17.66 2.47 -1.89
C SER A 185 17.77 0.95 -2.07
N ALA A 186 18.20 0.46 -3.22
CA ALA A 186 18.38 -0.96 -3.50
C ALA A 186 19.63 -1.59 -2.82
N LYS A 187 20.48 -0.79 -2.16
CA LYS A 187 21.65 -1.27 -1.42
C LYS A 187 21.33 -1.81 -0.03
N TYR A 188 20.11 -1.63 0.44
CA TYR A 188 19.58 -2.08 1.73
C TYR A 188 18.63 -3.26 1.57
#